data_7eeb924884d79824dec4ca10fd0d84c5
#
_entry.id   7eeb924884d79824dec4ca10fd0d84c5
#
_cell.length_a   1.000
_cell.length_b   1.000
_cell.length_c   1.000
_cell.angle_alpha   90.00
_cell.angle_beta   90.00
_cell.angle_gamma   90.00
#
_symmetry.space_group_name_H-M   'P 1'
#
loop_
_entity.id
_entity.type
_entity.pdbx_description
1 polymer ?
#
loop_
_entity_poly.entity_id
_entity_poly.type
_entity_poly.pdbx_seq_one_letter_code
_entity_poly.pdbx_strand_id
1 'polypeptide(L)'
;MTTLTYATSTELDAVNSILMSVGESPVNTLDTQSPEVAIAQKTLRQVCREVQAEGWAFNSEIEFPLPVDNNNEIEFPANALQVDPNRYKHADNYDVVRRTRTLATGQQVAQLYDRYKHTNKFTDLTENILYCDIIWLYEFDDMPQPFRDYVTAKASRIASNRMIASPEANEVMSPDEQLARASCIQYDTNQADYNLSLIHI
;
A
#
# COMPACT_ATOMS: atom_id res chain seq x y z
N MET A 1 -6.46 -8.97 38.58
CA MET A 1 -5.32 -8.47 37.76
C MET A 1 -5.90 -7.93 36.48
N THR A 2 -5.90 -6.61 36.29
CA THR A 2 -6.34 -5.99 35.05
C THR A 2 -5.20 -6.17 34.05
N THR A 3 -5.39 -7.05 33.07
CA THR A 3 -4.47 -7.15 31.93
C THR A 3 -4.58 -5.86 31.13
N LEU A 4 -3.54 -5.04 31.16
CA LEU A 4 -3.41 -3.92 30.23
C LEU A 4 -3.24 -4.52 28.82
N THR A 5 -4.30 -4.48 28.03
CA THR A 5 -4.24 -4.84 26.62
C THR A 5 -3.78 -3.57 25.88
N TYR A 6 -2.54 -3.55 25.44
CA TYR A 6 -2.08 -2.52 24.52
C TYR A 6 -2.71 -2.79 23.15
N ALA A 7 -3.74 -2.01 22.82
CA ALA A 7 -4.32 -2.05 21.47
C ALA A 7 -3.39 -1.29 20.51
N THR A 8 -3.24 -1.82 19.31
CA THR A 8 -2.63 -1.09 18.18
C THR A 8 -3.51 0.10 17.81
N SER A 9 -2.92 1.18 17.27
CA SER A 9 -3.69 2.34 16.83
C SER A 9 -4.66 1.95 15.70
N THR A 10 -5.89 2.46 15.78
CA THR A 10 -6.94 2.22 14.78
C THR A 10 -7.00 3.36 13.75
N GLU A 11 -7.75 3.16 12.65
CA GLU A 11 -8.03 4.25 11.70
C GLU A 11 -8.67 5.46 12.40
N LEU A 12 -9.55 5.23 13.39
CA LEU A 12 -10.15 6.32 14.19
C LEU A 12 -9.12 7.09 15.00
N ASP A 13 -8.17 6.40 15.64
CA ASP A 13 -7.10 7.05 16.41
C ASP A 13 -6.20 7.90 15.50
N ALA A 14 -5.89 7.38 14.31
CA ALA A 14 -5.10 8.10 13.32
C ALA A 14 -5.84 9.36 12.81
N VAL A 15 -7.12 9.25 12.48
CA VAL A 15 -7.95 10.40 12.07
C VAL A 15 -8.03 11.43 13.20
N ASN A 16 -8.22 11.01 14.44
CA ASN A 16 -8.22 11.93 15.59
C ASN A 16 -6.88 12.63 15.78
N SER A 17 -5.77 11.93 15.56
CA SER A 17 -4.44 12.54 15.60
C SER A 17 -4.27 13.61 14.51
N ILE A 18 -4.80 13.35 13.31
CA ILE A 18 -4.81 14.33 12.22
C ILE A 18 -5.67 15.55 12.59
N LEU A 19 -6.88 15.34 13.12
CA LEU A 19 -7.77 16.43 13.54
C LEU A 19 -7.12 17.30 14.61
N MET A 20 -6.52 16.68 15.63
CA MET A 20 -5.80 17.40 16.67
C MET A 20 -4.62 18.21 16.11
N SER A 21 -3.92 17.73 15.09
CA SER A 21 -2.81 18.46 14.46
C SER A 21 -3.23 19.75 13.77
N VAL A 22 -4.51 19.88 13.41
CA VAL A 22 -5.09 21.08 12.80
C VAL A 22 -5.95 21.91 13.78
N GLY A 23 -5.97 21.52 15.07
CA GLY A 23 -6.69 22.23 16.13
C GLY A 23 -8.18 21.86 16.23
N GLU A 24 -8.60 20.79 15.55
CA GLU A 24 -9.96 20.28 15.62
C GLU A 24 -10.15 19.28 16.77
N SER A 25 -11.41 19.17 17.25
CA SER A 25 -11.74 18.24 18.31
C SER A 25 -11.80 16.78 17.79
N PRO A 26 -11.35 15.79 18.61
CA PRO A 26 -11.47 14.39 18.24
C PRO A 26 -12.95 13.96 18.15
N VAL A 27 -13.20 12.95 17.32
CA VAL A 27 -14.52 12.36 17.10
C VAL A 27 -14.59 10.93 17.63
N ASN A 28 -15.78 10.46 17.96
CA ASN A 28 -15.98 9.10 18.47
C ASN A 28 -16.25 8.07 17.36
N THR A 29 -16.59 8.53 16.16
CA THR A 29 -16.88 7.67 15.00
C THR A 29 -16.42 8.36 13.73
N LEU A 30 -16.09 7.56 12.70
CA LEU A 30 -15.71 8.08 11.37
C LEU A 30 -16.92 8.37 10.48
N ASP A 31 -18.11 7.95 10.88
CA ASP A 31 -19.36 8.19 10.17
C ASP A 31 -19.95 9.56 10.61
N THR A 32 -19.21 10.62 10.30
CA THR A 32 -19.64 11.99 10.59
C THR A 32 -19.78 12.77 9.28
N GLN A 33 -20.71 13.73 9.27
CA GLN A 33 -20.87 14.67 8.14
C GLN A 33 -19.91 15.87 8.22
N SER A 34 -18.90 15.81 9.11
CA SER A 34 -17.91 16.86 9.25
C SER A 34 -16.95 16.87 8.05
N PRO A 35 -16.81 18.00 7.34
CA PRO A 35 -15.86 18.16 6.26
C PRO A 35 -14.41 17.89 6.69
N GLU A 36 -14.06 18.26 7.91
CA GLU A 36 -12.72 18.11 8.49
C GLU A 36 -12.36 16.62 8.63
N VAL A 37 -13.30 15.82 9.14
CA VAL A 37 -13.15 14.36 9.25
C VAL A 37 -13.01 13.73 7.86
N ALA A 38 -13.82 14.15 6.90
CA ALA A 38 -13.74 13.64 5.53
C ALA A 38 -12.37 13.96 4.88
N ILE A 39 -11.83 15.16 5.13
CA ILE A 39 -10.51 15.57 4.64
C ILE A 39 -9.42 14.73 5.32
N ALA A 40 -9.49 14.54 6.65
CA ALA A 40 -8.54 13.75 7.42
C ALA A 40 -8.51 12.30 6.94
N GLN A 41 -9.68 11.63 6.81
CA GLN A 41 -9.77 10.28 6.28
C GLN A 41 -9.23 10.16 4.86
N LYS A 42 -9.61 11.08 3.96
CA LYS A 42 -9.12 11.07 2.58
C LYS A 42 -7.61 11.22 2.53
N THR A 43 -7.04 12.09 3.38
CA THR A 43 -5.59 12.30 3.46
C THR A 43 -4.90 11.04 4.01
N LEU A 44 -5.43 10.45 5.08
CA LEU A 44 -4.92 9.19 5.66
C LEU A 44 -4.87 8.07 4.61
N ARG A 45 -5.98 7.83 3.90
CA ARG A 45 -6.08 6.79 2.86
C ARG A 45 -5.17 7.06 1.66
N GLN A 46 -4.96 8.33 1.31
CA GLN A 46 -4.00 8.69 0.27
C GLN A 46 -2.58 8.33 0.70
N VAL A 47 -2.18 8.72 1.91
CA VAL A 47 -0.84 8.45 2.45
C VAL A 47 -0.61 6.95 2.66
N CYS A 48 -1.64 6.21 3.11
CA CYS A 48 -1.60 4.75 3.20
C CYS A 48 -1.19 4.11 1.88
N ARG A 49 -1.82 4.51 0.77
CA ARG A 49 -1.48 3.98 -0.56
C ARG A 49 -0.08 4.39 -1.01
N GLU A 50 0.31 5.64 -0.75
CA GLU A 50 1.64 6.15 -1.11
C GLU A 50 2.76 5.38 -0.39
N VAL A 51 2.61 5.18 0.92
CA VAL A 51 3.60 4.47 1.74
C VAL A 51 3.69 3.00 1.36
N GLN A 52 2.56 2.34 1.17
CA GLN A 52 2.54 0.92 0.80
C GLN A 52 3.04 0.67 -0.63
N ALA A 53 2.88 1.63 -1.54
CA ALA A 53 3.39 1.53 -2.90
C ALA A 53 4.93 1.57 -2.98
N GLU A 54 5.62 1.97 -1.90
CA GLU A 54 7.08 1.87 -1.81
C GLU A 54 7.57 0.40 -1.82
N GLY A 55 6.71 -0.55 -1.46
CA GLY A 55 7.03 -1.99 -1.41
C GLY A 55 7.89 -2.35 -0.21
N TRP A 56 7.25 -2.78 0.87
CA TRP A 56 7.88 -3.17 2.11
C TRP A 56 7.78 -4.68 2.32
N ALA A 57 8.60 -5.26 3.17
CA ALA A 57 8.60 -6.70 3.42
C ALA A 57 7.21 -7.21 3.86
N PHE A 58 6.45 -6.42 4.62
CA PHE A 58 5.13 -6.84 5.10
C PHE A 58 4.07 -6.91 4.01
N ASN A 59 4.20 -6.16 2.91
CA ASN A 59 3.20 -6.10 1.85
C ASN A 59 3.72 -6.52 0.46
N SER A 60 4.91 -7.13 0.41
CA SER A 60 5.50 -7.65 -0.81
C SER A 60 5.53 -9.18 -0.77
N GLU A 61 5.03 -9.82 -1.81
CA GLU A 61 5.11 -11.26 -2.00
C GLU A 61 5.88 -11.57 -3.28
N ILE A 62 6.85 -12.47 -3.15
CA ILE A 62 7.71 -12.90 -4.25
C ILE A 62 7.20 -14.25 -4.77
N GLU A 63 7.21 -14.42 -6.10
CA GLU A 63 6.78 -15.65 -6.77
C GLU A 63 5.30 -16.02 -6.47
N PHE A 64 4.42 -15.03 -6.30
CA PHE A 64 3.00 -15.28 -6.10
C PHE A 64 2.37 -15.89 -7.35
N PRO A 65 1.68 -17.04 -7.26
CA PRO A 65 1.10 -17.72 -8.41
C PRO A 65 -0.21 -17.07 -8.86
N LEU A 66 -0.25 -16.56 -10.09
CA LEU A 66 -1.47 -16.07 -10.73
C LEU A 66 -1.93 -17.11 -11.78
N PRO A 67 -3.02 -17.83 -11.51
CA PRO A 67 -3.53 -18.83 -12.45
C PRO A 67 -4.19 -18.16 -13.65
N VAL A 68 -4.07 -18.81 -14.80
CA VAL A 68 -4.78 -18.45 -16.03
C VAL A 68 -6.20 -19.00 -15.98
N ASP A 69 -7.18 -18.20 -16.38
CA ASP A 69 -8.57 -18.63 -16.48
C ASP A 69 -8.85 -19.51 -17.73
N ASN A 70 -10.09 -19.98 -17.89
CA ASN A 70 -10.51 -20.78 -19.04
C ASN A 70 -10.40 -20.03 -20.39
N ASN A 71 -10.27 -18.72 -20.39
CA ASN A 71 -10.07 -17.88 -21.57
C ASN A 71 -8.60 -17.58 -21.84
N ASN A 72 -7.69 -18.19 -21.10
CA ASN A 72 -6.26 -17.89 -21.07
C ASN A 72 -5.96 -16.44 -20.63
N GLU A 73 -6.77 -15.86 -19.78
CA GLU A 73 -6.59 -14.52 -19.23
C GLU A 73 -6.23 -14.59 -17.74
N ILE A 74 -5.59 -13.53 -17.23
CA ILE A 74 -5.26 -13.40 -15.82
C ILE A 74 -5.93 -12.14 -15.30
N GLU A 75 -6.80 -12.29 -14.30
CA GLU A 75 -7.41 -11.15 -13.62
C GLU A 75 -6.36 -10.43 -12.77
N PHE A 76 -6.38 -9.08 -12.83
CA PHE A 76 -5.52 -8.28 -11.97
C PHE A 76 -6.06 -8.30 -10.54
N PRO A 77 -5.28 -8.72 -9.54
CA PRO A 77 -5.75 -8.77 -8.16
C PRO A 77 -6.27 -7.41 -7.66
N ALA A 78 -7.46 -7.40 -7.06
CA ALA A 78 -8.18 -6.17 -6.73
C ALA A 78 -7.42 -5.21 -5.81
N ASN A 79 -6.65 -5.77 -4.87
CA ASN A 79 -5.87 -5.03 -3.89
C ASN A 79 -4.36 -4.99 -4.19
N ALA A 80 -3.94 -5.37 -5.41
CA ALA A 80 -2.55 -5.21 -5.80
C ALA A 80 -2.25 -3.78 -6.22
N LEU A 81 -1.17 -3.21 -5.68
CA LEU A 81 -0.62 -1.92 -6.10
C LEU A 81 0.32 -2.08 -7.29
N GLN A 82 1.10 -3.16 -7.29
CA GLN A 82 2.01 -3.51 -8.36
C GLN A 82 2.00 -5.02 -8.59
N VAL A 83 2.12 -5.43 -9.84
CA VAL A 83 2.29 -6.82 -10.27
C VAL A 83 3.38 -6.83 -11.31
N ASP A 84 4.46 -7.56 -11.07
CA ASP A 84 5.61 -7.67 -11.96
C ASP A 84 5.97 -9.16 -12.15
N PRO A 85 6.15 -9.66 -13.41
CA PRO A 85 6.53 -11.04 -13.61
C PRO A 85 7.87 -11.37 -12.97
N ASN A 86 7.92 -12.47 -12.21
CA ASN A 86 9.16 -12.88 -11.55
C ASN A 86 10.20 -13.32 -12.59
N ARG A 87 11.35 -12.65 -12.62
CA ARG A 87 12.42 -12.88 -13.61
C ARG A 87 13.07 -14.26 -13.48
N TYR A 88 13.16 -14.80 -12.28
CA TYR A 88 13.77 -16.12 -12.06
C TYR A 88 12.91 -17.25 -12.61
N LYS A 89 11.57 -17.06 -12.62
CA LYS A 89 10.62 -18.04 -13.17
C LYS A 89 10.40 -17.87 -14.69
N HIS A 90 10.40 -16.65 -15.18
CA HIS A 90 9.95 -16.34 -16.53
C HIS A 90 11.02 -15.71 -17.43
N ALA A 91 12.23 -15.43 -16.94
CA ALA A 91 13.39 -14.91 -17.70
C ALA A 91 13.01 -13.74 -18.59
N ASP A 92 12.58 -12.64 -18.28
CA ASP A 92 12.22 -11.46 -19.10
C ASP A 92 11.28 -11.74 -20.31
N ASN A 93 10.55 -12.87 -20.31
CA ASN A 93 9.66 -13.23 -21.40
C ASN A 93 8.30 -12.52 -21.36
N TYR A 94 7.99 -11.85 -20.27
CA TYR A 94 6.73 -11.15 -20.04
C TYR A 94 6.99 -9.75 -19.47
N ASP A 95 6.18 -8.80 -19.91
CA ASP A 95 6.12 -7.44 -19.39
C ASP A 95 4.66 -7.04 -19.24
N VAL A 96 4.12 -7.16 -18.03
CA VAL A 96 2.68 -7.04 -17.81
C VAL A 96 2.29 -5.68 -17.23
N VAL A 97 1.12 -5.22 -17.63
CA VAL A 97 0.48 -4.03 -17.09
C VAL A 97 -1.00 -4.29 -16.83
N ARG A 98 -1.56 -3.56 -15.89
CA ARG A 98 -2.99 -3.55 -15.63
C ARG A 98 -3.73 -2.86 -16.78
N ARG A 99 -4.72 -3.55 -17.36
CA ARG A 99 -5.69 -2.96 -18.30
C ARG A 99 -7.11 -3.30 -17.88
N THR A 100 -8.05 -2.40 -18.18
CA THR A 100 -9.47 -2.64 -17.93
C THR A 100 -10.13 -3.09 -19.23
N ARG A 101 -10.91 -4.16 -19.15
CA ARG A 101 -11.76 -4.66 -20.24
C ARG A 101 -13.23 -4.53 -19.84
N THR A 102 -14.06 -4.10 -20.79
CA THR A 102 -15.50 -4.11 -20.61
C THR A 102 -16.05 -5.42 -21.17
N LEU A 103 -16.71 -6.21 -20.33
CA LEU A 103 -17.40 -7.44 -20.75
C LEU A 103 -18.66 -7.10 -21.54
N ALA A 104 -19.21 -8.12 -22.25
CA ALA A 104 -20.48 -7.98 -22.96
C ALA A 104 -21.66 -7.59 -22.06
N THR A 105 -21.55 -7.87 -20.75
CA THR A 105 -22.51 -7.46 -19.71
C THR A 105 -22.43 -6.00 -19.33
N GLY A 106 -21.43 -5.23 -19.84
CA GLY A 106 -21.13 -3.87 -19.44
C GLY A 106 -20.24 -3.77 -18.17
N GLN A 107 -19.95 -4.87 -17.50
CA GLN A 107 -19.05 -4.91 -16.36
C GLN A 107 -17.60 -4.66 -16.78
N GLN A 108 -16.88 -3.85 -16.01
CA GLN A 108 -15.45 -3.63 -16.19
C GLN A 108 -14.64 -4.58 -15.30
N VAL A 109 -13.70 -5.28 -15.89
CA VAL A 109 -12.78 -6.20 -15.21
C VAL A 109 -11.35 -5.74 -15.45
N ALA A 110 -10.56 -5.66 -14.39
CA ALA A 110 -9.13 -5.40 -14.50
C ALA A 110 -8.40 -6.73 -14.80
N GLN A 111 -7.50 -6.70 -15.78
CA GLN A 111 -6.76 -7.88 -16.20
C GLN A 111 -5.30 -7.52 -16.50
N LEU A 112 -4.44 -8.52 -16.52
CA LEU A 112 -3.07 -8.36 -17.00
C LEU A 112 -3.03 -8.31 -18.53
N TYR A 113 -2.13 -7.50 -19.04
CA TYR A 113 -1.84 -7.37 -20.46
C TYR A 113 -0.33 -7.42 -20.67
N ASP A 114 0.13 -8.34 -21.49
CA ASP A 114 1.53 -8.47 -21.85
C ASP A 114 1.89 -7.45 -22.94
N ARG A 115 2.79 -6.52 -22.62
CA ARG A 115 3.26 -5.48 -23.55
C ARG A 115 4.20 -6.04 -24.61
N TYR A 116 4.98 -7.08 -24.31
CA TYR A 116 5.90 -7.66 -25.28
C TYR A 116 5.15 -8.40 -26.38
N LYS A 117 4.15 -9.21 -26.00
CA LYS A 117 3.36 -10.01 -26.94
C LYS A 117 2.12 -9.27 -27.44
N HIS A 118 1.85 -8.07 -26.95
CA HIS A 118 0.67 -7.26 -27.29
C HIS A 118 -0.65 -8.00 -27.10
N THR A 119 -0.78 -8.78 -26.03
CA THR A 119 -1.95 -9.62 -25.79
C THR A 119 -2.33 -9.67 -24.31
N ASN A 120 -3.61 -10.01 -24.04
CA ASN A 120 -4.10 -10.39 -22.72
C ASN A 120 -4.22 -11.93 -22.58
N LYS A 121 -3.74 -12.70 -23.59
CA LYS A 121 -3.79 -14.16 -23.59
C LYS A 121 -2.43 -14.75 -23.24
N PHE A 122 -2.42 -15.55 -22.20
CA PHE A 122 -1.24 -16.22 -21.65
C PHE A 122 -1.31 -17.73 -21.97
N THR A 123 -1.04 -18.08 -23.26
CA THR A 123 -1.21 -19.45 -23.77
C THR A 123 0.05 -20.31 -23.71
N ASP A 124 1.19 -19.71 -23.41
CA ASP A 124 2.52 -20.34 -23.46
C ASP A 124 3.15 -20.48 -22.06
N LEU A 125 2.36 -20.31 -21.00
CA LEU A 125 2.82 -20.51 -19.64
C LEU A 125 2.92 -21.99 -19.29
N THR A 126 4.02 -22.36 -18.64
CA THR A 126 4.17 -23.67 -18.01
C THR A 126 3.16 -23.77 -16.87
N GLU A 127 2.44 -24.89 -16.78
CA GLU A 127 1.44 -25.15 -15.73
C GLU A 127 0.26 -24.15 -15.68
N ASN A 128 0.11 -23.28 -16.69
CA ASN A 128 -0.91 -22.24 -16.74
C ASN A 128 -0.86 -21.27 -15.52
N ILE A 129 0.34 -21.00 -15.04
CA ILE A 129 0.58 -20.08 -13.90
C ILE A 129 1.62 -19.04 -14.29
N LEU A 130 1.29 -17.77 -14.08
CA LEU A 130 2.25 -16.66 -14.12
C LEU A 130 2.69 -16.35 -12.69
N TYR A 131 3.96 -16.60 -12.39
CA TYR A 131 4.53 -16.21 -11.10
C TYR A 131 4.93 -14.75 -11.13
N CYS A 132 4.42 -13.98 -10.18
CA CYS A 132 4.64 -12.53 -10.11
C CYS A 132 5.16 -12.12 -8.73
N ASP A 133 5.92 -11.04 -8.70
CA ASP A 133 6.23 -10.30 -7.50
C ASP A 133 5.15 -9.24 -7.34
N ILE A 134 4.46 -9.23 -6.20
CA ILE A 134 3.27 -8.42 -5.98
C ILE A 134 3.47 -7.53 -4.75
N ILE A 135 3.11 -6.25 -4.90
CA ILE A 135 2.96 -5.32 -3.78
C ILE A 135 1.47 -5.17 -3.51
N TRP A 136 1.06 -5.54 -2.30
CA TRP A 136 -0.34 -5.50 -1.87
C TRP A 136 -0.70 -4.19 -1.18
N LEU A 137 -1.98 -3.82 -1.26
CA LEU A 137 -2.59 -2.78 -0.45
C LEU A 137 -3.38 -3.43 0.69
N TYR A 138 -2.98 -3.15 1.91
CA TYR A 138 -3.72 -3.55 3.12
C TYR A 138 -4.49 -2.36 3.69
N GLU A 139 -5.56 -2.66 4.43
CA GLU A 139 -6.26 -1.66 5.21
C GLU A 139 -5.36 -1.13 6.33
N PHE A 140 -5.66 0.08 6.82
CA PHE A 140 -4.83 0.73 7.84
C PHE A 140 -4.65 -0.15 9.09
N ASP A 141 -5.73 -0.80 9.54
CA ASP A 141 -5.74 -1.62 10.74
C ASP A 141 -4.98 -2.95 10.60
N ASP A 142 -4.68 -3.37 9.38
CA ASP A 142 -3.89 -4.58 9.08
C ASP A 142 -2.38 -4.30 8.94
N MET A 143 -1.98 -3.03 8.94
CA MET A 143 -0.58 -2.66 8.83
C MET A 143 0.17 -2.85 10.14
N PRO A 144 1.49 -3.18 10.13
CA PRO A 144 2.31 -3.16 11.33
C PRO A 144 2.37 -1.78 11.99
N GLN A 145 2.44 -1.73 13.34
CA GLN A 145 2.37 -0.48 14.09
C GLN A 145 3.37 0.62 13.63
N PRO A 146 4.65 0.34 13.34
CA PRO A 146 5.56 1.40 12.87
C PRO A 146 5.07 2.10 11.59
N PHE A 147 4.40 1.35 10.70
CA PHE A 147 3.85 1.93 9.47
C PHE A 147 2.60 2.76 9.73
N ARG A 148 1.74 2.34 10.68
CA ARG A 148 0.59 3.15 11.12
C ARG A 148 1.05 4.48 11.70
N ASP A 149 2.08 4.46 12.53
CA ASP A 149 2.67 5.66 13.15
C ASP A 149 3.24 6.59 12.07
N TYR A 150 3.98 6.04 11.11
CA TYR A 150 4.55 6.83 10.01
C TYR A 150 3.46 7.41 9.09
N VAL A 151 2.47 6.62 8.71
CA VAL A 151 1.33 7.07 7.89
C VAL A 151 0.57 8.18 8.61
N THR A 152 0.32 8.03 9.91
CA THR A 152 -0.37 9.03 10.73
C THR A 152 0.43 10.34 10.82
N ALA A 153 1.72 10.27 11.10
CA ALA A 153 2.58 11.46 11.18
C ALA A 153 2.64 12.21 9.84
N LYS A 154 2.86 11.49 8.74
CA LYS A 154 2.89 12.04 7.38
C LYS A 154 1.54 12.65 6.97
N ALA A 155 0.43 11.95 7.28
CA ALA A 155 -0.92 12.44 7.00
C ALA A 155 -1.27 13.68 7.82
N SER A 156 -0.87 13.75 9.09
CA SER A 156 -1.06 14.91 9.96
C SER A 156 -0.34 16.13 9.41
N ARG A 157 0.91 16.00 8.97
CA ARG A 157 1.65 17.10 8.34
C ARG A 157 0.95 17.57 7.04
N ILE A 158 0.55 16.64 6.18
CA ILE A 158 -0.12 16.99 4.90
C ILE A 158 -1.47 17.64 5.16
N ALA A 159 -2.27 17.16 6.10
CA ALA A 159 -3.55 17.74 6.47
C ALA A 159 -3.38 19.14 7.06
N SER A 160 -2.41 19.33 7.97
CA SER A 160 -2.08 20.64 8.53
C SER A 160 -1.76 21.65 7.42
N ASN A 161 -0.94 21.27 6.45
CA ASN A 161 -0.61 22.14 5.31
C ASN A 161 -1.84 22.49 4.46
N ARG A 162 -2.76 21.54 4.24
CA ARG A 162 -3.98 21.76 3.43
C ARG A 162 -5.02 22.60 4.13
N MET A 163 -5.15 22.47 5.45
CA MET A 163 -6.22 23.10 6.24
C MET A 163 -5.79 24.44 6.83
N ILE A 164 -4.52 24.57 7.24
CA ILE A 164 -4.00 25.80 7.86
C ILE A 164 -3.36 26.74 6.83
N ALA A 165 -3.06 26.24 5.62
CA ALA A 165 -2.48 27.00 4.51
C ALA A 165 -1.18 27.77 4.86
N SER A 166 -0.33 27.20 5.76
CA SER A 166 0.98 27.79 6.08
C SER A 166 2.03 27.35 5.04
N PRO A 167 2.61 28.29 4.27
CA PRO A 167 3.65 27.96 3.29
C PRO A 167 4.93 27.37 3.93
N GLU A 168 5.20 27.71 5.18
CA GLU A 168 6.41 27.32 5.92
C GLU A 168 6.39 25.85 6.36
N ALA A 169 5.20 25.24 6.48
CA ALA A 169 5.04 23.83 6.85
C ALA A 169 5.36 22.84 5.71
N ASN A 170 5.52 23.32 4.47
CA ASN A 170 5.75 22.45 3.31
C ASN A 170 7.20 22.03 3.08
N GLU A 171 8.18 22.74 3.65
CA GLU A 171 9.59 22.54 3.28
C GLU A 171 10.36 21.59 4.21
N VAL A 172 9.86 21.31 5.40
CA VAL A 172 10.57 20.49 6.38
C VAL A 172 9.71 19.34 6.87
N MET A 173 10.18 18.09 6.66
CA MET A 173 9.60 16.92 7.34
C MET A 173 9.66 17.18 8.84
N SER A 174 8.54 17.00 9.56
CA SER A 174 8.56 17.12 11.00
C SER A 174 9.53 16.09 11.61
N PRO A 175 10.20 16.40 12.70
CA PRO A 175 11.06 15.44 13.39
C PRO A 175 10.35 14.13 13.72
N ASP A 176 9.06 14.18 14.05
CA ASP A 176 8.24 13.01 14.34
C ASP A 176 8.04 12.11 13.12
N GLU A 177 7.80 12.71 11.93
CA GLU A 177 7.69 11.96 10.68
C GLU A 177 9.01 11.27 10.31
N GLN A 178 10.15 11.96 10.49
CA GLN A 178 11.48 11.39 10.24
C GLN A 178 11.77 10.22 11.19
N LEU A 179 11.45 10.36 12.46
CA LEU A 179 11.63 9.30 13.46
C LEU A 179 10.73 8.10 13.16
N ALA A 180 9.46 8.34 12.82
CA ALA A 180 8.53 7.28 12.44
C ALA A 180 9.00 6.54 11.17
N ARG A 181 9.49 7.27 10.14
CA ARG A 181 10.06 6.64 8.95
C ARG A 181 11.30 5.80 9.27
N ALA A 182 12.18 6.28 10.14
CA ALA A 182 13.35 5.52 10.58
C ALA A 182 12.94 4.21 11.28
N SER A 183 11.88 4.25 12.08
CA SER A 183 11.30 3.07 12.74
C SER A 183 10.73 2.06 11.73
N CYS A 184 10.09 2.54 10.65
CA CYS A 184 9.64 1.67 9.55
C CYS A 184 10.82 0.97 8.87
N ILE A 185 11.87 1.70 8.52
CA ILE A 185 13.06 1.14 7.88
C ILE A 185 13.72 0.10 8.78
N GLN A 186 13.82 0.38 10.08
CA GLN A 186 14.37 -0.57 11.04
C GLN A 186 13.50 -1.84 11.14
N TYR A 187 12.18 -1.68 11.21
CA TYR A 187 11.24 -2.79 11.23
C TYR A 187 11.35 -3.64 9.96
N ASP A 188 11.35 -3.00 8.80
CA ASP A 188 11.43 -3.66 7.50
C ASP A 188 12.75 -4.43 7.34
N THR A 189 13.87 -3.82 7.73
CA THR A 189 15.19 -4.48 7.71
C THR A 189 15.21 -5.72 8.59
N ASN A 190 14.56 -5.68 9.75
CA ASN A 190 14.47 -6.83 10.65
C ASN A 190 13.56 -7.93 10.11
N GLN A 191 12.48 -7.57 9.40
CA GLN A 191 11.54 -8.53 8.81
C GLN A 191 12.07 -9.19 7.53
N ALA A 192 12.77 -8.42 6.71
CA ALA A 192 13.28 -8.89 5.42
C ALA A 192 14.50 -9.85 5.55
N ASP A 193 14.96 -10.15 6.78
CA ASP A 193 16.13 -11.02 7.03
C ASP A 193 17.33 -10.64 6.12
N TYR A 194 17.53 -9.34 5.89
CA TYR A 194 18.71 -8.86 5.18
C TYR A 194 19.96 -9.21 5.96
N ASN A 195 20.40 -10.42 5.74
CA ASN A 195 21.67 -10.93 6.28
C ASN A 195 22.77 -10.18 5.56
N LEU A 196 23.23 -9.07 6.13
CA LEU A 196 24.38 -8.29 5.65
C LEU A 196 25.65 -9.14 5.48
N SER A 197 25.65 -10.38 5.98
CA SER A 197 26.74 -11.34 5.83
C SER A 197 26.86 -11.94 4.42
N LEU A 198 25.87 -11.77 3.54
CA LEU A 198 25.89 -12.27 2.16
C LEU A 198 26.32 -11.22 1.12
N ILE A 199 26.65 -9.99 1.55
CA ILE A 199 27.20 -8.95 0.65
C ILE A 199 28.74 -9.04 0.54
N HIS A 200 29.32 -10.16 0.87
CA HIS A 200 30.74 -10.43 0.61
C HIS A 200 30.90 -11.41 -0.55
N ILE A 201 30.59 -10.93 -1.75
CA ILE A 201 31.23 -11.48 -2.96
C ILE A 201 31.41 -10.35 -3.96
#